data_800e344097c2968c20d844d765bf2dbd
#
_entry.id   800e344097c2968c20d844d765bf2dbd
#
_cell.length_a   1.000
_cell.length_b   1.000
_cell.length_c   1.000
_cell.angle_alpha   90.00
_cell.angle_beta   90.00
_cell.angle_gamma   90.00
#
_symmetry.space_group_name_H-M   'P 1'
#
loop_
_entity.id
_entity.type
_entity.pdbx_description
1 polymer ?
#
loop_
_entity_poly.entity_id
_entity_poly.type
_entity_poly.pdbx_seq_one_letter_code
_entity_poly.pdbx_strand_id
1 'polypeptide(L)'
;MPLSPDFQPIVPAAASFSLDGTLYSPQFDDIYASSQGALAQTQHVFLNGNDLPARWHKTDRFTIVETGFGAGLNFLATWRALREVTTNSLRLHFVSVEKHPFPLAELEIIHARYPQLRDMAAELRERFPPLLPGFHRLHFDAGRVTLTLLFGDAAVMLRQLQARADAFFLDGFAPAKNPEMWSDPVFAELARLAGPRATLATYTVAAAVCHGLSAA
;
A
#
# COMPACT_ATOMS: atom_id res chain seq x y z
N MET A 1 0.99 25.46 18.36
CA MET A 1 -0.10 25.61 17.39
C MET A 1 -0.97 24.38 17.49
N PRO A 2 -2.31 24.47 17.59
CA PRO A 2 -3.15 23.29 17.46
C PRO A 2 -2.95 22.73 16.04
N LEU A 3 -2.85 21.41 15.94
CA LEU A 3 -2.83 20.73 14.65
C LEU A 3 -4.10 21.12 13.86
N SER A 4 -3.99 21.26 12.54
CA SER A 4 -5.17 21.40 11.69
C SER A 4 -6.19 20.32 12.04
N PRO A 5 -7.50 20.58 12.06
CA PRO A 5 -8.52 19.58 12.34
C PRO A 5 -8.45 18.35 11.41
N ASP A 6 -7.73 18.46 10.30
CA ASP A 6 -7.50 17.38 9.36
C ASP A 6 -6.37 16.40 9.78
N PHE A 7 -5.58 16.72 10.80
CA PHE A 7 -4.48 15.89 11.29
C PHE A 7 -4.81 15.30 12.66
N GLN A 8 -5.30 14.08 12.66
CA GLN A 8 -5.47 13.31 13.90
C GLN A 8 -4.14 12.65 14.30
N PRO A 9 -3.87 12.49 15.61
CA PRO A 9 -2.71 11.72 16.06
C PRO A 9 -2.74 10.31 15.50
N ILE A 10 -1.57 9.80 15.11
CA ILE A 10 -1.43 8.41 14.69
C ILE A 10 -1.67 7.49 15.88
N VAL A 11 -2.56 6.53 15.70
CA VAL A 11 -2.74 5.40 16.60
C VAL A 11 -2.10 4.19 15.92
N PRO A 12 -0.93 3.72 16.37
CA PRO A 12 -0.24 2.61 15.72
C PRO A 12 -1.04 1.30 15.79
N ALA A 13 -0.89 0.46 14.78
CA ALA A 13 -1.36 -0.91 14.84
C ALA A 13 -0.49 -1.76 15.77
N ALA A 14 -1.09 -2.82 16.33
CA ALA A 14 -0.37 -3.87 17.04
C ALA A 14 -0.46 -5.17 16.25
N ALA A 15 0.67 -5.86 16.09
CA ALA A 15 0.71 -7.17 15.45
C ALA A 15 0.13 -8.22 16.41
N SER A 16 -0.89 -8.88 15.96
CA SER A 16 -1.44 -10.06 16.63
C SER A 16 -1.39 -11.24 15.66
N PHE A 17 -1.14 -12.43 16.20
CA PHE A 17 -1.07 -13.64 15.40
C PHE A 17 -2.06 -14.67 15.96
N SER A 18 -2.86 -15.25 15.07
CA SER A 18 -3.69 -16.39 15.38
C SER A 18 -2.84 -17.66 15.61
N LEU A 19 -3.44 -18.73 16.09
CA LEU A 19 -2.76 -19.99 16.40
C LEU A 19 -2.06 -20.62 15.19
N ASP A 20 -2.57 -20.39 13.99
CA ASP A 20 -1.98 -20.83 12.72
C ASP A 20 -0.91 -19.83 12.18
N GLY A 21 -0.66 -18.75 12.93
CA GLY A 21 0.33 -17.73 12.58
C GLY A 21 -0.14 -16.68 11.58
N THR A 22 -1.43 -16.59 11.31
CA THR A 22 -1.98 -15.52 10.46
C THR A 22 -1.92 -14.17 11.18
N LEU A 23 -1.42 -13.14 10.51
CA LEU A 23 -1.40 -11.77 11.04
C LEU A 23 -2.83 -11.21 11.04
N TYR A 24 -3.28 -10.81 12.22
CA TYR A 24 -4.64 -10.41 12.50
C TYR A 24 -4.71 -9.03 13.15
N SER A 25 -5.75 -8.28 12.85
CA SER A 25 -6.05 -6.99 13.48
C SER A 25 -7.21 -7.14 14.45
N PRO A 26 -6.98 -7.05 15.78
CA PRO A 26 -8.08 -7.03 16.76
C PRO A 26 -9.00 -5.81 16.58
N GLN A 27 -8.47 -4.69 16.12
CA GLN A 27 -9.21 -3.45 15.92
C GLN A 27 -10.28 -3.59 14.82
N PHE A 28 -9.94 -4.28 13.73
CA PHE A 28 -10.83 -4.45 12.59
C PHE A 28 -11.48 -5.84 12.55
N ASP A 29 -11.11 -6.73 13.48
CA ASP A 29 -11.57 -8.13 13.50
C ASP A 29 -11.36 -8.80 12.14
N ASP A 30 -10.16 -8.61 11.52
CA ASP A 30 -9.84 -9.06 10.18
C ASP A 30 -8.35 -9.43 10.06
N ILE A 31 -7.98 -10.17 9.01
CA ILE A 31 -6.61 -10.57 8.75
C ILE A 31 -5.91 -9.58 7.80
N TYR A 32 -4.62 -9.28 8.07
CA TYR A 32 -3.80 -8.49 7.14
C TYR A 32 -3.41 -9.31 5.90
N ALA A 33 -3.02 -10.54 6.10
CA ALA A 33 -2.68 -11.48 5.04
C ALA A 33 -2.53 -12.88 5.62
N SER A 34 -2.81 -13.90 4.83
CA SER A 34 -2.56 -15.27 5.25
C SER A 34 -1.06 -15.57 5.33
N SER A 35 -0.64 -16.34 6.33
CA SER A 35 0.77 -16.72 6.53
C SER A 35 1.38 -17.49 5.37
N GLN A 36 0.55 -18.20 4.61
CA GLN A 36 0.97 -19.05 3.50
C GLN A 36 0.81 -18.40 2.12
N GLY A 37 0.08 -17.28 2.00
CA GLY A 37 -0.35 -16.74 0.72
C GLY A 37 -0.10 -15.24 0.48
N ALA A 38 0.39 -14.46 1.45
CA ALA A 38 0.50 -13.01 1.31
C ALA A 38 1.25 -12.57 0.04
N LEU A 39 2.45 -13.11 -0.21
CA LEU A 39 3.22 -12.77 -1.41
C LEU A 39 2.62 -13.36 -2.68
N ALA A 40 2.02 -14.55 -2.62
CA ALA A 40 1.30 -15.14 -3.74
C ALA A 40 0.03 -14.32 -4.06
N GLN A 41 -0.66 -13.84 -3.04
CA GLN A 41 -1.79 -12.93 -3.18
C GLN A 41 -1.37 -11.60 -3.81
N THR A 42 -0.28 -10.98 -3.33
CA THR A 42 0.28 -9.76 -3.95
C THR A 42 0.59 -9.99 -5.43
N GLN A 43 1.27 -11.08 -5.74
CA GLN A 43 1.61 -11.42 -7.13
C GLN A 43 0.36 -11.60 -7.99
N HIS A 44 -0.61 -12.38 -7.52
CA HIS A 44 -1.80 -12.73 -8.30
C HIS A 44 -2.77 -11.56 -8.43
N VAL A 45 -3.11 -10.91 -7.29
CA VAL A 45 -4.14 -9.86 -7.28
C VAL A 45 -3.57 -8.55 -7.79
N PHE A 46 -2.46 -8.08 -7.22
CA PHE A 46 -2.01 -6.72 -7.46
C PHE A 46 -1.04 -6.61 -8.65
N LEU A 47 -0.02 -7.44 -8.72
CA LEU A 47 0.92 -7.37 -9.84
C LEU A 47 0.29 -7.87 -11.13
N ASN A 48 -0.22 -9.09 -11.17
CA ASN A 48 -0.84 -9.65 -12.38
C ASN A 48 -2.12 -8.90 -12.76
N GLY A 49 -2.96 -8.51 -11.78
CA GLY A 49 -4.17 -7.73 -12.02
C GLY A 49 -3.92 -6.36 -12.67
N ASN A 50 -2.73 -5.81 -12.50
CA ASN A 50 -2.28 -4.58 -13.13
C ASN A 50 -1.33 -4.81 -14.33
N ASP A 51 -1.21 -6.03 -14.83
CA ASP A 51 -0.32 -6.43 -15.95
C ASP A 51 1.14 -6.04 -15.68
N LEU A 52 1.62 -6.26 -14.44
CA LEU A 52 3.00 -6.00 -14.04
C LEU A 52 3.78 -7.33 -13.97
N PRO A 53 5.02 -7.36 -14.46
CA PRO A 53 5.87 -6.24 -14.88
C PRO A 53 5.74 -5.85 -16.38
N ALA A 54 4.88 -6.46 -17.19
CA ALA A 54 4.83 -6.27 -18.63
C ALA A 54 4.69 -4.79 -19.03
N ARG A 55 3.88 -4.02 -18.30
CA ARG A 55 3.68 -2.59 -18.54
C ARG A 55 4.94 -1.75 -18.31
N TRP A 56 5.86 -2.20 -17.48
CA TRP A 56 7.09 -1.47 -17.16
C TRP A 56 8.07 -1.36 -18.33
N HIS A 57 8.00 -2.28 -19.29
CA HIS A 57 8.85 -2.23 -20.48
C HIS A 57 8.50 -1.09 -21.45
N LYS A 58 7.38 -0.39 -21.22
CA LYS A 58 6.83 0.63 -22.14
C LYS A 58 6.94 2.04 -21.59
N THR A 59 7.63 2.24 -20.46
CA THR A 59 7.69 3.56 -19.80
C THR A 59 8.96 3.71 -18.96
N ASP A 60 9.39 4.95 -18.80
CA ASP A 60 10.52 5.31 -17.92
C ASP A 60 10.07 5.69 -16.51
N ARG A 61 8.76 5.84 -16.28
CA ARG A 61 8.16 6.17 -14.97
C ARG A 61 6.88 5.41 -14.79
N PHE A 62 6.67 4.91 -13.58
CA PHE A 62 5.44 4.22 -13.23
C PHE A 62 5.06 4.58 -11.80
N THR A 63 3.81 5.02 -11.61
CA THR A 63 3.29 5.39 -10.29
C THR A 63 2.19 4.41 -9.88
N ILE A 64 2.36 3.83 -8.70
CA ILE A 64 1.35 2.99 -8.04
C ILE A 64 0.81 3.77 -6.86
N VAL A 65 -0.51 3.79 -6.71
CA VAL A 65 -1.18 4.29 -5.50
C VAL A 65 -1.87 3.14 -4.81
N GLU A 66 -1.56 2.96 -3.54
CA GLU A 66 -2.10 1.89 -2.70
C GLU A 66 -2.93 2.47 -1.56
N THR A 67 -4.01 1.78 -1.19
CA THR A 67 -4.74 1.98 0.05
C THR A 67 -4.41 0.85 1.02
N GLY A 68 -3.94 1.20 2.24
CA GLY A 68 -3.54 0.21 3.25
C GLY A 68 -2.11 -0.32 3.07
N PHE A 69 -1.12 0.38 3.65
CA PHE A 69 0.28 -0.06 3.62
C PHE A 69 0.52 -1.33 4.43
N GLY A 70 -0.14 -1.43 5.60
CA GLY A 70 0.05 -2.54 6.53
C GLY A 70 1.53 -2.74 6.89
N ALA A 71 2.04 -3.94 6.65
CA ALA A 71 3.46 -4.25 6.82
C ALA A 71 4.33 -3.97 5.57
N GLY A 72 3.78 -3.37 4.52
CA GLY A 72 4.48 -3.03 3.29
C GLY A 72 4.81 -4.21 2.38
N LEU A 73 4.10 -5.32 2.51
CA LEU A 73 4.39 -6.53 1.72
C LEU A 73 4.15 -6.32 0.23
N ASN A 74 3.11 -5.57 -0.15
CA ASN A 74 2.84 -5.22 -1.55
C ASN A 74 3.96 -4.35 -2.13
N PHE A 75 4.44 -3.36 -1.37
CA PHE A 75 5.59 -2.56 -1.77
C PHE A 75 6.84 -3.41 -1.95
N LEU A 76 7.19 -4.24 -0.95
CA LEU A 76 8.38 -5.09 -1.00
C LEU A 76 8.34 -6.09 -2.15
N ALA A 77 7.18 -6.71 -2.41
CA ALA A 77 7.01 -7.62 -3.54
C ALA A 77 7.11 -6.89 -4.89
N THR A 78 6.54 -5.69 -5.00
CA THR A 78 6.64 -4.85 -6.19
C THR A 78 8.08 -4.41 -6.44
N TRP A 79 8.78 -3.99 -5.40
CA TRP A 79 10.19 -3.61 -5.49
C TRP A 79 11.07 -4.79 -5.91
N ARG A 80 10.84 -5.98 -5.35
CA ARG A 80 11.52 -7.21 -5.78
C ARG A 80 11.26 -7.50 -7.27
N ALA A 81 10.00 -7.46 -7.71
CA ALA A 81 9.66 -7.67 -9.10
C ALA A 81 10.34 -6.67 -10.04
N LEU A 82 10.48 -5.41 -9.62
CA LEU A 82 11.22 -4.40 -10.37
C LEU A 82 12.71 -4.71 -10.49
N ARG A 83 13.34 -5.27 -9.45
CA ARG A 83 14.76 -5.68 -9.51
C ARG A 83 14.99 -6.83 -10.50
N GLU A 84 13.99 -7.66 -10.74
CA GLU A 84 14.05 -8.77 -11.70
C GLU A 84 13.89 -8.29 -13.16
N VAL A 85 13.42 -7.06 -13.38
CA VAL A 85 13.30 -6.47 -14.73
C VAL A 85 14.63 -5.89 -15.19
N THR A 86 15.06 -6.28 -16.36
CA THR A 86 16.39 -5.95 -16.92
C THR A 86 16.53 -4.50 -17.41
N THR A 87 15.45 -3.73 -17.49
CA THR A 87 15.50 -2.33 -17.91
C THR A 87 15.90 -1.41 -16.76
N ASN A 88 17.04 -0.75 -16.88
CA ASN A 88 17.58 0.16 -15.84
C ASN A 88 16.96 1.56 -15.85
N SER A 89 16.10 1.91 -16.81
CA SER A 89 15.55 3.27 -16.96
C SER A 89 14.31 3.54 -16.14
N LEU A 90 13.52 2.51 -15.82
CA LEU A 90 12.26 2.69 -15.11
C LEU A 90 12.46 3.21 -13.69
N ARG A 91 11.77 4.28 -13.36
CA ARG A 91 11.63 4.82 -12.00
C ARG A 91 10.25 4.50 -11.47
N LEU A 92 10.20 3.75 -10.38
CA LEU A 92 8.97 3.41 -9.68
C LEU A 92 8.71 4.44 -8.58
N HIS A 93 7.51 5.01 -8.57
CA HIS A 93 6.98 5.73 -7.43
C HIS A 93 5.81 4.94 -6.83
N PHE A 94 6.00 4.42 -5.64
CA PHE A 94 4.98 3.73 -4.88
C PHE A 94 4.47 4.68 -3.80
N VAL A 95 3.18 5.01 -3.84
CA VAL A 95 2.51 5.87 -2.86
C VAL A 95 1.52 5.02 -2.10
N SER A 96 1.58 5.01 -0.78
CA SER A 96 0.66 4.23 0.03
C SER A 96 0.11 5.03 1.19
N VAL A 97 -1.20 4.96 1.40
CA VAL A 97 -1.86 5.59 2.54
C VAL A 97 -2.07 4.56 3.66
N GLU A 98 -1.81 4.98 4.91
CA GLU A 98 -1.95 4.13 6.08
C GLU A 98 -2.42 4.94 7.29
N LYS A 99 -3.54 4.51 7.90
CA LYS A 99 -4.11 5.18 9.07
C LYS A 99 -3.49 4.71 10.39
N HIS A 100 -3.11 3.44 10.44
CA HIS A 100 -2.59 2.75 11.62
C HIS A 100 -1.25 2.05 11.33
N PRO A 101 -0.17 2.81 11.03
CA PRO A 101 1.10 2.19 10.68
C PRO A 101 1.66 1.37 11.83
N PHE A 102 2.29 0.25 11.51
CA PHE A 102 2.99 -0.57 12.48
C PHE A 102 4.24 0.13 13.01
N PRO A 103 4.53 0.04 14.33
CA PRO A 103 5.82 0.40 14.88
C PRO A 103 6.96 -0.48 14.31
N LEU A 104 8.19 0.03 14.33
CA LEU A 104 9.37 -0.70 13.81
C LEU A 104 9.54 -2.10 14.42
N ALA A 105 9.31 -2.24 15.72
CA ALA A 105 9.42 -3.53 16.41
C ALA A 105 8.41 -4.56 15.86
N GLU A 106 7.20 -4.11 15.54
CA GLU A 106 6.17 -4.96 14.96
C GLU A 106 6.51 -5.33 13.51
N LEU A 107 7.00 -4.37 12.73
CA LEU A 107 7.49 -4.63 11.36
C LEU A 107 8.62 -5.66 11.36
N GLU A 108 9.53 -5.63 12.32
CA GLU A 108 10.60 -6.61 12.45
C GLU A 108 10.07 -8.04 12.63
N ILE A 109 9.11 -8.21 13.55
CA ILE A 109 8.46 -9.49 13.82
C ILE A 109 7.73 -10.01 12.58
N ILE A 110 6.99 -9.13 11.90
CA ILE A 110 6.23 -9.50 10.69
C ILE A 110 7.18 -9.88 9.56
N HIS A 111 8.18 -9.04 9.28
CA HIS A 111 9.12 -9.25 8.17
C HIS A 111 10.00 -10.49 8.35
N ALA A 112 10.31 -10.89 9.59
CA ALA A 112 11.05 -12.13 9.87
C ALA A 112 10.38 -13.40 9.30
N ARG A 113 9.08 -13.33 9.04
CA ARG A 113 8.29 -14.43 8.44
C ARG A 113 8.46 -14.55 6.91
N TYR A 114 9.12 -13.57 6.28
CA TYR A 114 9.32 -13.49 4.83
C TYR A 114 10.82 -13.46 4.48
N PRO A 115 11.56 -14.57 4.67
CA PRO A 115 13.02 -14.61 4.49
C PRO A 115 13.45 -14.21 3.07
N GLN A 116 12.59 -14.42 2.06
CA GLN A 116 12.84 -14.03 0.66
C GLN A 116 12.81 -12.51 0.42
N LEU A 117 12.37 -11.72 1.40
CA LEU A 117 12.36 -10.25 1.36
C LEU A 117 13.33 -9.62 2.37
N ARG A 118 14.13 -10.44 3.07
CA ARG A 118 14.95 -10.04 4.24
C ARG A 118 15.72 -8.74 4.03
N ASP A 119 16.51 -8.66 2.95
CA ASP A 119 17.40 -7.51 2.74
C ASP A 119 16.63 -6.24 2.42
N MET A 120 15.60 -6.32 1.56
CA MET A 120 14.75 -5.18 1.23
C MET A 120 13.90 -4.74 2.43
N ALA A 121 13.41 -5.68 3.22
CA ALA A 121 12.66 -5.39 4.44
C ALA A 121 13.55 -4.74 5.51
N ALA A 122 14.81 -5.16 5.62
CA ALA A 122 15.78 -4.51 6.50
C ALA A 122 16.05 -3.06 6.05
N GLU A 123 16.28 -2.83 4.74
CA GLU A 123 16.48 -1.50 4.17
C GLU A 123 15.25 -0.60 4.36
N LEU A 124 14.03 -1.15 4.22
CA LEU A 124 12.79 -0.42 4.51
C LEU A 124 12.73 0.01 5.98
N ARG A 125 13.00 -0.91 6.93
CA ARG A 125 12.97 -0.59 8.37
C ARG A 125 14.03 0.42 8.78
N GLU A 126 15.23 0.34 8.22
CA GLU A 126 16.30 1.31 8.48
C GLU A 126 15.91 2.75 8.14
N ARG A 127 15.08 2.92 7.10
CA ARG A 127 14.63 4.23 6.60
C ARG A 127 13.20 4.57 7.03
N PHE A 128 12.54 3.69 7.79
CA PHE A 128 11.14 3.88 8.14
C PHE A 128 10.93 5.16 8.94
N PRO A 129 9.95 6.00 8.58
CA PRO A 129 9.80 7.30 9.20
C PRO A 129 9.20 7.20 10.62
N PRO A 130 9.33 8.26 11.44
CA PRO A 130 8.57 8.36 12.67
C PRO A 130 7.07 8.34 12.38
N LEU A 131 6.28 7.78 13.29
CA LEU A 131 4.81 7.64 13.15
C LEU A 131 4.11 8.99 13.41
N LEU A 132 4.35 9.94 12.54
CA LEU A 132 3.74 11.27 12.56
C LEU A 132 2.80 11.42 11.36
N PRO A 133 1.63 12.10 11.52
CA PRO A 133 0.74 12.37 10.40
C PRO A 133 1.44 13.13 9.27
N GLY A 134 1.10 12.82 8.03
CA GLY A 134 1.60 13.54 6.86
C GLY A 134 2.31 12.67 5.85
N PHE A 135 3.13 13.31 5.02
CA PHE A 135 3.83 12.71 3.88
C PHE A 135 5.27 12.39 4.24
N HIS A 136 5.68 11.12 4.06
CA HIS A 136 7.04 10.64 4.31
C HIS A 136 7.59 10.03 3.04
N ARG A 137 8.68 10.58 2.52
CA ARG A 137 9.28 10.12 1.27
C ARG A 137 10.62 9.44 1.50
N LEU A 138 10.74 8.22 0.98
CA LEU A 138 11.91 7.36 1.11
C LEU A 138 12.42 7.00 -0.29
N HIS A 139 13.73 6.87 -0.42
CA HIS A 139 14.37 6.52 -1.67
C HIS A 139 15.20 5.25 -1.53
N PHE A 140 15.09 4.36 -2.51
CA PHE A 140 15.77 3.08 -2.59
C PHE A 140 16.41 2.90 -3.97
N ASP A 141 17.32 1.94 -4.10
CA ASP A 141 18.01 1.61 -5.35
C ASP A 141 18.56 2.88 -6.05
N ALA A 142 19.34 3.69 -5.31
CA ALA A 142 19.91 4.94 -5.80
C ALA A 142 18.86 5.90 -6.43
N GLY A 143 17.63 5.92 -5.89
CA GLY A 143 16.53 6.77 -6.36
C GLY A 143 15.72 6.17 -7.52
N ARG A 144 15.98 4.93 -7.91
CA ARG A 144 15.14 4.21 -8.87
C ARG A 144 13.77 3.86 -8.31
N VAL A 145 13.68 3.63 -7.00
CA VAL A 145 12.44 3.38 -6.27
C VAL A 145 12.22 4.48 -5.25
N THR A 146 11.06 5.10 -5.32
CA THR A 146 10.58 6.07 -4.33
C THR A 146 9.33 5.51 -3.67
N LEU A 147 9.34 5.43 -2.34
CA LEU A 147 8.16 5.16 -1.54
C LEU A 147 7.69 6.46 -0.88
N THR A 148 6.44 6.82 -1.04
CA THR A 148 5.80 7.89 -0.29
C THR A 148 4.72 7.30 0.59
N LEU A 149 4.91 7.35 1.90
CA LEU A 149 3.92 6.95 2.90
C LEU A 149 3.09 8.17 3.31
N LEU A 150 1.79 8.02 3.29
CA LEU A 150 0.82 9.01 3.72
C LEU A 150 0.18 8.50 5.01
N PHE A 151 0.67 8.97 6.16
CA PHE A 151 0.12 8.55 7.44
C PHE A 151 -1.09 9.40 7.83
N GLY A 152 -2.27 8.79 7.86
CA GLY A 152 -3.54 9.40 8.18
C GLY A 152 -4.73 8.76 7.49
N ASP A 153 -5.88 9.41 7.63
CA ASP A 153 -7.13 8.97 6.99
C ASP A 153 -7.02 9.01 5.46
N ALA A 154 -7.53 7.98 4.79
CA ALA A 154 -7.35 7.82 3.34
C ALA A 154 -7.96 8.97 2.53
N ALA A 155 -9.19 9.37 2.83
CA ALA A 155 -9.86 10.45 2.10
C ALA A 155 -9.14 11.79 2.29
N VAL A 156 -8.67 12.05 3.53
CA VAL A 156 -7.94 13.28 3.86
C VAL A 156 -6.58 13.32 3.16
N MET A 157 -5.83 12.22 3.22
CA MET A 157 -4.48 12.16 2.69
C MET A 157 -4.44 12.12 1.17
N LEU A 158 -5.34 11.35 0.52
CA LEU A 158 -5.42 11.30 -0.94
C LEU A 158 -5.82 12.64 -1.53
N ARG A 159 -6.70 13.42 -0.88
CA ARG A 159 -7.08 14.78 -1.32
C ARG A 159 -5.88 15.71 -1.44
N GLN A 160 -4.88 15.56 -0.58
CA GLN A 160 -3.68 16.38 -0.58
C GLN A 160 -2.62 15.88 -1.58
N LEU A 161 -2.76 14.65 -2.08
CA LEU A 161 -1.84 14.07 -3.04
C LEU A 161 -2.07 14.68 -4.42
N GLN A 162 -0.98 15.15 -5.05
CA GLN A 162 -0.96 15.54 -6.45
C GLN A 162 -0.06 14.56 -7.21
N ALA A 163 -0.69 13.64 -7.93
CA ALA A 163 0.00 12.61 -8.71
C ALA A 163 -0.89 12.17 -9.88
N ARG A 164 -0.28 11.43 -10.82
CA ARG A 164 -1.00 10.62 -11.81
C ARG A 164 -0.60 9.18 -11.61
N ALA A 165 -1.56 8.35 -11.22
CA ALA A 165 -1.36 6.94 -11.00
C ALA A 165 -1.48 6.16 -12.31
N ASP A 166 -0.59 5.20 -12.51
CA ASP A 166 -0.65 4.22 -13.59
C ASP A 166 -1.36 2.95 -13.14
N ALA A 167 -1.29 2.63 -11.84
CA ALA A 167 -1.95 1.50 -11.24
C ALA A 167 -2.43 1.81 -9.83
N PHE A 168 -3.53 1.16 -9.43
CA PHE A 168 -4.03 1.20 -8.07
C PHE A 168 -4.03 -0.20 -7.46
N PHE A 169 -3.51 -0.29 -6.23
CA PHE A 169 -3.60 -1.46 -5.37
C PHE A 169 -4.59 -1.13 -4.26
N LEU A 170 -5.84 -1.54 -4.42
CA LEU A 170 -6.86 -1.30 -3.40
C LEU A 170 -6.84 -2.45 -2.40
N ASP A 171 -5.96 -2.28 -1.43
CA ASP A 171 -5.80 -3.16 -0.29
C ASP A 171 -6.38 -2.51 0.97
N GLY A 172 -6.67 -3.33 1.97
CA GLY A 172 -7.29 -2.88 3.22
C GLY A 172 -8.23 -3.95 3.77
N PHE A 173 -8.70 -3.76 4.97
CA PHE A 173 -9.65 -4.69 5.57
C PHE A 173 -10.97 -4.74 4.80
N ALA A 174 -11.71 -5.85 4.96
CA ALA A 174 -12.96 -6.08 4.27
C ALA A 174 -13.92 -4.88 4.39
N PRO A 175 -14.69 -4.52 3.34
CA PRO A 175 -15.58 -3.35 3.34
C PRO A 175 -16.54 -3.29 4.51
N ALA A 176 -17.01 -4.44 4.99
CA ALA A 176 -17.87 -4.51 6.18
C ALA A 176 -17.14 -4.19 7.50
N LYS A 177 -15.80 -4.32 7.52
CA LYS A 177 -14.95 -4.10 8.71
C LYS A 177 -14.30 -2.71 8.70
N ASN A 178 -14.05 -2.16 7.51
CA ASN A 178 -13.43 -0.85 7.31
C ASN A 178 -14.16 -0.04 6.22
N PRO A 179 -15.42 0.34 6.44
CA PRO A 179 -16.21 1.05 5.42
C PRO A 179 -15.62 2.42 5.02
N GLU A 180 -14.84 3.06 5.90
CA GLU A 180 -14.21 4.35 5.61
C GLU A 180 -13.25 4.28 4.42
N MET A 181 -12.48 3.19 4.31
CA MET A 181 -11.55 2.97 3.20
C MET A 181 -12.27 2.74 1.86
N TRP A 182 -13.50 2.26 1.88
CA TRP A 182 -14.33 1.91 0.71
C TRP A 182 -15.49 2.89 0.52
N SER A 183 -15.22 4.17 0.76
CA SER A 183 -16.21 5.24 0.72
C SER A 183 -16.15 6.08 -0.55
N ASP A 184 -17.27 6.72 -0.91
CA ASP A 184 -17.32 7.60 -2.08
C ASP A 184 -16.26 8.71 -2.09
N PRO A 185 -15.89 9.36 -0.96
CA PRO A 185 -14.77 10.30 -0.95
C PRO A 185 -13.44 9.68 -1.36
N VAL A 186 -13.15 8.45 -0.95
CA VAL A 186 -11.93 7.73 -1.36
C VAL A 186 -12.00 7.42 -2.86
N PHE A 187 -13.12 6.91 -3.36
CA PHE A 187 -13.29 6.59 -4.78
C PHE A 187 -13.15 7.83 -5.68
N ALA A 188 -13.72 8.96 -5.27
CA ALA A 188 -13.56 10.22 -6.00
C ALA A 188 -12.09 10.67 -6.09
N GLU A 189 -11.30 10.48 -5.02
CA GLU A 189 -9.89 10.81 -5.05
C GLU A 189 -9.08 9.82 -5.90
N LEU A 190 -9.42 8.53 -5.90
CA LEU A 190 -8.80 7.55 -6.80
C LEU A 190 -9.07 7.91 -8.27
N ALA A 191 -10.31 8.27 -8.61
CA ALA A 191 -10.67 8.72 -9.95
C ALA A 191 -9.90 9.99 -10.38
N ARG A 192 -9.79 10.98 -9.48
CA ARG A 192 -9.01 12.20 -9.72
C ARG A 192 -7.53 11.93 -9.98
N LEU A 193 -6.96 10.95 -9.28
CA LEU A 193 -5.55 10.56 -9.40
C LEU A 193 -5.28 9.66 -10.62
N ALA A 194 -6.31 9.04 -11.21
CA ALA A 194 -6.14 8.10 -12.30
C ALA A 194 -5.53 8.75 -13.55
N GLY A 195 -4.50 8.12 -14.07
CA GLY A 195 -3.98 8.42 -15.40
C GLY A 195 -4.88 7.86 -16.51
N PRO A 196 -4.71 8.27 -17.78
CA PRO A 196 -5.60 7.87 -18.88
C PRO A 196 -5.67 6.35 -19.15
N ARG A 197 -4.71 5.59 -18.68
CA ARG A 197 -4.62 4.13 -18.82
C ARG A 197 -4.37 3.46 -17.48
N ALA A 198 -4.83 4.09 -16.40
CA ALA A 198 -4.72 3.52 -15.07
C ALA A 198 -5.51 2.21 -15.00
N THR A 199 -4.95 1.27 -14.28
CA THR A 199 -5.60 0.00 -13.94
C THR A 199 -5.78 -0.09 -12.44
N LEU A 200 -6.72 -0.91 -12.01
CA LEU A 200 -7.04 -1.08 -10.60
C LEU A 200 -7.19 -2.56 -10.29
N ALA A 201 -6.63 -2.98 -9.18
CA ALA A 201 -6.80 -4.32 -8.67
C ALA A 201 -7.18 -4.29 -7.18
N THR A 202 -8.07 -5.19 -6.81
CA THR A 202 -8.50 -5.42 -5.43
C THR A 202 -8.86 -6.89 -5.23
N TYR A 203 -8.75 -7.38 -4.01
CA TYR A 203 -9.19 -8.74 -3.67
C TYR A 203 -10.69 -8.80 -3.35
N THR A 204 -11.35 -7.66 -3.09
CA THR A 204 -12.77 -7.65 -2.73
C THR A 204 -13.65 -7.73 -3.98
N VAL A 205 -14.71 -8.53 -3.87
CA VAL A 205 -15.78 -8.66 -4.89
C VAL A 205 -17.10 -8.05 -4.40
N ALA A 206 -17.05 -7.24 -3.34
CA ALA A 206 -18.24 -6.61 -2.77
C ALA A 206 -18.93 -5.70 -3.79
N ALA A 207 -20.22 -5.92 -4.03
CA ALA A 207 -20.99 -5.18 -5.02
C ALA A 207 -20.96 -3.67 -4.79
N ALA A 208 -21.00 -3.23 -3.52
CA ALA A 208 -20.93 -1.81 -3.18
C ALA A 208 -19.60 -1.17 -3.63
N VAL A 209 -18.49 -1.89 -3.52
CA VAL A 209 -17.18 -1.41 -4.00
C VAL A 209 -17.16 -1.33 -5.53
N CYS A 210 -17.63 -2.38 -6.21
CA CYS A 210 -17.71 -2.37 -7.67
C CYS A 210 -18.58 -1.23 -8.19
N HIS A 211 -19.72 -0.99 -7.57
CA HIS A 211 -20.62 0.11 -7.93
C HIS A 211 -19.98 1.49 -7.66
N GLY A 212 -19.39 1.69 -6.47
CA GLY A 212 -18.73 2.95 -6.12
C GLY A 212 -17.57 3.30 -7.06
N LEU A 213 -16.73 2.32 -7.41
CA LEU A 213 -15.63 2.51 -8.36
C LEU A 213 -16.12 2.77 -9.80
N SER A 214 -17.27 2.20 -10.19
CA SER A 214 -17.85 2.42 -11.52
C SER A 214 -18.57 3.76 -11.64
N ALA A 215 -18.96 4.36 -10.51
CA ALA A 215 -19.66 5.64 -10.45
C ALA A 215 -18.71 6.84 -10.34
N ALA A 216 -17.48 6.63 -9.91
CA ALA A 216 -16.45 7.65 -9.74
C ALA A 216 -15.67 7.91 -11.05
#